data_b1f611db403ed3d8bfaf356482a67536
#
_entry.id   b1f611db403ed3d8bfaf356482a67536
#
_cell.length_a   1.000
_cell.length_b   1.000
_cell.length_c   1.000
_cell.angle_alpha   90.00
_cell.angle_beta   90.00
_cell.angle_gamma   90.00
#
_symmetry.space_group_name_H-M   'P 1'
#
loop_
_entity.id
_entity.type
_entity.pdbx_description
1 polymer ?
#
loop_
_entity_poly.entity_id
_entity_poly.type
_entity_poly.pdbx_seq_one_letter_code
_entity_poly.pdbx_strand_id
1 'polypeptide(L)'
;MSTSRRTSPTEGCRPTDSTPVTVDADTIADASREDLRALADDLADEGYVPAEVAADAAFDEDCSLATQREADRLRELVENAAFLGANRLTVDVREAAAPEKVRPALSAVAERARRDGLVVDVDGLSLN
;
A
#
# COMPACT_ATOMS: atom_id res chain seq x y z
N MET A 1 8.90 -39.70 0.52
CA MET A 1 8.46 -39.24 0.77
C MET A 1 8.56 -38.48 0.68
N SER A 2 8.47 -38.40 0.13
CA SER A 2 8.16 -37.82 0.26
C SER A 2 7.95 -37.06 0.10
N THR A 3 7.83 -37.16 -0.40
CA THR A 3 7.29 -36.62 -0.20
C THR A 3 6.94 -35.99 -0.11
N SER A 4 6.90 -36.17 -0.47
CA SER A 4 6.29 -35.72 0.02
C SER A 4 6.04 -35.03 0.12
N ARG A 5 5.85 -35.27 -0.24
CA ARG A 5 5.36 -34.80 0.25
C ARG A 5 4.97 -34.09 0.45
N ARG A 6 4.72 -34.34 0.16
CA ARG A 6 4.09 -33.86 0.75
C ARG A 6 3.53 -33.28 1.14
N THR A 7 3.34 -33.38 0.96
CA THR A 7 2.65 -32.95 1.73
C THR A 7 2.23 -32.54 2.27
N SER A 8 2.19 -32.72 2.21
CA SER A 8 1.74 -32.40 3.09
C SER A 8 1.26 -31.93 3.61
N PRO A 9 1.00 -32.31 3.73
CA PRO A 9 0.49 -31.80 4.31
C PRO A 9 0.31 -31.28 4.81
N THR A 10 0.22 -31.56 4.90
CA THR A 10 0.02 -30.87 5.43
C THR A 10 0.22 -30.34 5.64
N GLU A 11 0.24 -30.88 5.37
CA GLU A 11 0.52 -30.09 5.63
C GLU A 11 0.07 -28.98 5.50
N GLY A 12 -0.29 -28.91 5.60
CA GLY A 12 -1.14 -27.78 5.70
C GLY A 12 -0.58 -26.56 5.07
N CYS A 13 -1.37 -25.54 4.93
CA CYS A 13 -0.88 -24.27 4.44
C CYS A 13 0.13 -23.66 5.37
N ARG A 14 1.33 -23.47 4.91
CA ARG A 14 2.33 -22.76 5.67
C ARG A 14 2.38 -21.32 5.17
N PRO A 15 2.67 -20.34 6.08
CA PRO A 15 2.78 -18.95 5.64
C PRO A 15 3.76 -18.73 4.51
N THR A 16 4.80 -19.56 4.46
CA THR A 16 5.81 -19.45 3.41
C THR A 16 5.28 -19.82 2.03
N ASP A 17 4.10 -20.45 1.98
CA ASP A 17 3.50 -20.85 0.71
C ASP A 17 2.61 -19.76 0.14
N SER A 18 2.45 -18.65 0.86
CA SER A 18 1.60 -17.55 0.41
C SER A 18 2.31 -16.71 -0.64
N THR A 19 1.56 -16.31 -1.66
CA THR A 19 2.09 -15.51 -2.75
C THR A 19 1.81 -14.03 -2.48
N PRO A 20 2.83 -13.17 -2.46
CA PRO A 20 2.61 -11.74 -2.29
C PRO A 20 1.96 -11.15 -3.53
N VAL A 21 0.97 -10.29 -3.32
CA VAL A 21 0.27 -9.63 -4.41
C VAL A 21 0.18 -8.14 -4.16
N THR A 22 -0.03 -7.39 -5.24
CA THR A 22 -0.23 -5.95 -5.20
C THR A 22 -1.73 -5.67 -5.27
N VAL A 23 -2.20 -4.84 -4.34
CA VAL A 23 -3.61 -4.43 -4.28
C VAL A 23 -3.70 -3.00 -4.80
N ASP A 24 -4.70 -2.75 -5.65
CA ASP A 24 -4.96 -1.42 -6.15
C ASP A 24 -5.50 -0.54 -5.02
N ALA A 25 -4.96 0.67 -4.89
CA ALA A 25 -5.38 1.60 -3.85
C ALA A 25 -6.89 1.91 -3.91
N ASP A 26 -7.46 1.93 -5.11
CA ASP A 26 -8.89 2.19 -5.26
C ASP A 26 -9.74 1.15 -4.54
N THR A 27 -9.24 -0.06 -4.41
CA THR A 27 -9.94 -1.14 -3.71
C THR A 27 -10.09 -0.85 -2.22
N ILE A 28 -9.13 -0.13 -1.64
CA ILE A 28 -9.10 0.09 -0.19
C ILE A 28 -9.31 1.55 0.21
N ALA A 29 -9.49 2.45 -0.76
CA ALA A 29 -9.52 3.89 -0.48
C ALA A 29 -10.61 4.28 0.53
N ASP A 30 -11.80 3.73 0.37
CA ASP A 30 -12.93 4.03 1.25
C ASP A 30 -13.32 2.83 2.10
N ALA A 31 -12.43 1.87 2.25
CA ALA A 31 -12.75 0.64 2.96
C ALA A 31 -12.76 0.86 4.46
N SER A 32 -13.75 0.25 5.12
CA SER A 32 -13.77 0.20 6.58
C SER A 32 -12.77 -0.87 7.04
N ARG A 33 -12.48 -0.89 8.34
CA ARG A 33 -11.61 -1.92 8.89
C ARG A 33 -12.18 -3.31 8.69
N GLU A 34 -13.51 -3.41 8.74
CA GLU A 34 -14.20 -4.67 8.49
C GLU A 34 -14.00 -5.12 7.05
N ASP A 35 -14.11 -4.18 6.10
CA ASP A 35 -13.88 -4.47 4.69
C ASP A 35 -12.45 -4.92 4.44
N LEU A 36 -11.50 -4.27 5.10
CA LEU A 36 -10.08 -4.63 4.96
C LEU A 36 -9.79 -6.02 5.51
N ARG A 37 -10.42 -6.36 6.63
CA ARG A 37 -10.29 -7.70 7.20
C ARG A 37 -10.84 -8.75 6.25
N ALA A 38 -12.02 -8.48 5.69
CA ALA A 38 -12.65 -9.40 4.74
C ALA A 38 -11.77 -9.61 3.51
N LEU A 39 -11.18 -8.53 3.02
CA LEU A 39 -10.29 -8.62 1.86
C LEU A 39 -9.06 -9.46 2.19
N ALA A 40 -8.45 -9.23 3.35
CA ALA A 40 -7.28 -10.00 3.76
C ALA A 40 -7.62 -11.48 3.90
N ASP A 41 -8.79 -11.79 4.48
CA ASP A 41 -9.22 -13.17 4.65
C ASP A 41 -9.49 -13.84 3.30
N ASP A 42 -10.13 -13.13 2.38
CA ASP A 42 -10.41 -13.65 1.06
C ASP A 42 -9.11 -13.96 0.31
N LEU A 43 -8.14 -13.06 0.41
CA LEU A 43 -6.84 -13.28 -0.23
C LEU A 43 -6.14 -14.49 0.39
N ALA A 44 -6.17 -14.60 1.71
CA ALA A 44 -5.53 -15.70 2.42
C ALA A 44 -6.16 -17.03 2.02
N ASP A 45 -7.48 -17.07 1.84
CA ASP A 45 -8.18 -18.29 1.41
C ASP A 45 -7.71 -18.76 0.05
N GLU A 46 -7.24 -17.84 -0.80
CA GLU A 46 -6.75 -18.18 -2.12
C GLU A 46 -5.23 -18.33 -2.17
N GLY A 47 -4.57 -18.23 -1.01
CA GLY A 47 -3.13 -18.38 -0.94
C GLY A 47 -2.35 -17.11 -1.22
N TYR A 48 -2.96 -15.95 -1.07
CA TYR A 48 -2.33 -14.66 -1.35
C TYR A 48 -2.13 -13.82 -0.10
N VAL A 49 -1.10 -12.98 -0.14
CA VAL A 49 -0.79 -12.01 0.92
C VAL A 49 -0.74 -10.63 0.30
N PRO A 50 -1.52 -9.66 0.81
CA PRO A 50 -1.46 -8.29 0.28
C PRO A 50 -0.17 -7.61 0.76
N ALA A 51 0.89 -7.73 -0.02
CA ALA A 51 2.21 -7.22 0.35
C ALA A 51 2.40 -5.76 -0.03
N GLU A 52 1.74 -5.32 -1.09
CA GLU A 52 1.96 -3.99 -1.64
C GLU A 52 0.64 -3.37 -2.07
N VAL A 53 0.52 -2.05 -1.87
CA VAL A 53 -0.60 -1.27 -2.39
C VAL A 53 -0.05 -0.29 -3.42
N ALA A 54 -0.67 -0.24 -4.60
CA ALA A 54 -0.25 0.65 -5.67
C ALA A 54 -1.27 1.78 -5.83
N ALA A 55 -0.78 3.01 -5.80
CA ALA A 55 -1.60 4.22 -5.87
C ALA A 55 -1.06 5.19 -6.90
N ASP A 56 -1.98 5.93 -7.52
CA ASP A 56 -1.63 7.08 -8.34
C ASP A 56 -1.90 8.35 -7.55
N ALA A 57 -1.10 9.38 -7.78
CA ALA A 57 -1.30 10.67 -7.15
C ALA A 57 -1.14 11.76 -8.19
N ALA A 58 -1.96 12.79 -8.10
CA ALA A 58 -1.89 13.93 -9.00
C ALA A 58 -1.87 15.21 -8.17
N PHE A 59 -0.86 16.03 -8.40
CA PHE A 59 -0.69 17.34 -7.76
C PHE A 59 -0.72 18.39 -8.87
N ASP A 60 -1.85 18.45 -9.56
CA ASP A 60 -1.98 19.24 -10.80
C ASP A 60 -2.30 20.71 -10.54
N GLU A 61 -2.45 21.12 -9.30
CA GLU A 61 -2.71 22.51 -8.94
C GLU A 61 -1.56 23.08 -8.13
N ASP A 62 -1.11 24.27 -8.50
CA ASP A 62 -0.10 24.99 -7.73
C ASP A 62 -0.80 25.70 -6.57
N CYS A 63 -1.27 24.92 -5.61
CA CYS A 63 -2.06 25.37 -4.49
C CYS A 63 -1.74 24.53 -3.28
N SER A 64 -1.36 25.17 -2.19
CA SER A 64 -0.98 24.45 -0.98
C SER A 64 -2.13 23.63 -0.40
N LEU A 65 -3.36 24.14 -0.52
CA LEU A 65 -4.53 23.43 -0.01
C LEU A 65 -4.78 22.14 -0.83
N ALA A 66 -4.69 22.25 -2.16
CA ALA A 66 -4.87 21.08 -3.01
C ALA A 66 -3.79 20.04 -2.76
N THR A 67 -2.54 20.49 -2.60
CA THR A 67 -1.42 19.59 -2.28
C THR A 67 -1.67 18.89 -0.94
N GLN A 68 -2.15 19.61 0.06
CA GLN A 68 -2.41 19.05 1.37
C GLN A 68 -3.54 18.02 1.32
N ARG A 69 -4.58 18.29 0.55
CA ARG A 69 -5.69 17.35 0.38
C ARG A 69 -5.23 16.02 -0.22
N GLU A 70 -4.39 16.10 -1.24
CA GLU A 70 -3.87 14.88 -1.87
C GLU A 70 -2.95 14.13 -0.90
N ALA A 71 -2.14 14.86 -0.14
CA ALA A 71 -1.28 14.24 0.88
C ALA A 71 -2.12 13.56 1.97
N ASP A 72 -3.22 14.20 2.37
CA ASP A 72 -4.11 13.62 3.38
C ASP A 72 -4.75 12.34 2.87
N ARG A 73 -5.14 12.31 1.60
CA ARG A 73 -5.66 11.10 0.98
C ARG A 73 -4.64 9.97 1.03
N LEU A 74 -3.39 10.30 0.74
CA LEU A 74 -2.31 9.30 0.78
C LEU A 74 -2.06 8.81 2.21
N ARG A 75 -2.20 9.69 3.21
CA ARG A 75 -2.07 9.27 4.61
C ARG A 75 -3.15 8.26 4.99
N GLU A 76 -4.36 8.47 4.52
CA GLU A 76 -5.44 7.50 4.75
C GLU A 76 -5.14 6.17 4.09
N LEU A 77 -4.57 6.20 2.89
CA LEU A 77 -4.15 4.98 2.22
C LEU A 77 -3.07 4.26 3.00
N VAL A 78 -2.14 5.01 3.60
CA VAL A 78 -1.11 4.41 4.45
C VAL A 78 -1.75 3.66 5.61
N GLU A 79 -2.71 4.28 6.28
CA GLU A 79 -3.39 3.64 7.41
C GLU A 79 -4.12 2.37 6.96
N ASN A 80 -4.83 2.46 5.86
CA ASN A 80 -5.58 1.32 5.34
C ASN A 80 -4.65 0.20 4.87
N ALA A 81 -3.56 0.56 4.20
CA ALA A 81 -2.58 -0.42 3.74
C ALA A 81 -1.91 -1.14 4.92
N ALA A 82 -1.56 -0.37 5.95
CA ALA A 82 -0.96 -0.96 7.15
C ALA A 82 -1.93 -1.91 7.84
N PHE A 83 -3.19 -1.52 7.94
CA PHE A 83 -4.20 -2.36 8.57
C PHE A 83 -4.44 -3.64 7.77
N LEU A 84 -4.38 -3.54 6.43
CA LEU A 84 -4.52 -4.69 5.55
C LEU A 84 -3.37 -5.67 5.70
N GLY A 85 -2.21 -5.21 6.18
CA GLY A 85 -1.03 -6.03 6.35
C GLY A 85 0.04 -5.83 5.30
N ALA A 86 -0.13 -4.84 4.43
CA ALA A 86 0.87 -4.52 3.43
C ALA A 86 2.09 -3.89 4.09
N ASN A 87 3.25 -4.05 3.45
CA ASN A 87 4.47 -3.43 3.95
C ASN A 87 5.05 -2.39 2.98
N ARG A 88 4.37 -2.14 1.87
CA ARG A 88 4.85 -1.19 0.86
C ARG A 88 3.67 -0.49 0.21
N LEU A 89 3.81 0.81 0.01
CA LEU A 89 2.88 1.61 -0.77
C LEU A 89 3.68 2.26 -1.90
N THR A 90 3.35 1.94 -3.13
CA THR A 90 3.98 2.54 -4.30
C THR A 90 3.07 3.66 -4.80
N VAL A 91 3.61 4.87 -4.91
CA VAL A 91 2.86 6.04 -5.37
C VAL A 91 3.44 6.50 -6.69
N ASP A 92 2.62 6.48 -7.73
CA ASP A 92 3.00 6.99 -9.04
C ASP A 92 2.46 8.40 -9.19
N VAL A 93 3.37 9.39 -9.15
CA VAL A 93 3.00 10.79 -9.27
C VAL A 93 2.84 11.12 -10.75
N ARG A 94 1.60 11.28 -11.17
CA ARG A 94 1.28 11.54 -12.58
C ARG A 94 1.57 12.97 -12.97
N GLU A 95 1.36 13.89 -12.04
CA GLU A 95 1.50 15.32 -12.31
C GLU A 95 1.96 16.03 -11.04
N ALA A 96 2.84 17.03 -11.21
CA ALA A 96 3.27 17.88 -10.10
C ALA A 96 3.47 19.29 -10.63
N ALA A 97 2.45 20.13 -10.49
CA ALA A 97 2.50 21.53 -10.96
C ALA A 97 3.53 22.34 -10.17
N ALA A 98 3.69 22.02 -8.89
CA ALA A 98 4.65 22.70 -8.03
C ALA A 98 5.46 21.68 -7.24
N PRO A 99 6.47 21.06 -7.87
CA PRO A 99 7.24 19.99 -7.20
C PRO A 99 7.84 20.41 -5.87
N GLU A 100 8.21 21.68 -5.70
CA GLU A 100 8.79 22.18 -4.47
C GLU A 100 7.80 22.15 -3.31
N LYS A 101 6.50 22.12 -3.59
CA LYS A 101 5.47 21.98 -2.57
C LYS A 101 5.11 20.51 -2.33
N VAL A 102 5.23 19.71 -3.38
CA VAL A 102 4.85 18.29 -3.32
C VAL A 102 5.87 17.46 -2.55
N ARG A 103 7.17 17.73 -2.77
CA ARG A 103 8.23 16.94 -2.13
C ARG A 103 8.11 16.90 -0.61
N PRO A 104 7.98 18.06 0.09
CA PRO A 104 7.86 18.00 1.55
C PRO A 104 6.60 17.26 2.00
N ALA A 105 5.50 17.41 1.27
CA ALA A 105 4.25 16.74 1.61
C ALA A 105 4.40 15.22 1.50
N LEU A 106 5.02 14.74 0.43
CA LEU A 106 5.25 13.31 0.24
C LEU A 106 6.28 12.77 1.23
N SER A 107 7.30 13.56 1.57
CA SER A 107 8.27 13.15 2.58
C SER A 107 7.60 12.93 3.93
N ALA A 108 6.64 13.79 4.27
CA ALA A 108 5.89 13.66 5.53
C ALA A 108 5.03 12.39 5.50
N VAL A 109 4.41 12.09 4.36
CA VAL A 109 3.63 10.86 4.20
C VAL A 109 4.54 9.64 4.37
N ALA A 110 5.71 9.66 3.75
CA ALA A 110 6.66 8.56 3.83
C ALA A 110 7.15 8.33 5.26
N GLU A 111 7.38 9.42 6.00
CA GLU A 111 7.80 9.32 7.39
C GLU A 111 6.72 8.72 8.27
N ARG A 112 5.48 9.16 8.07
CA ARG A 112 4.35 8.60 8.81
C ARG A 112 4.21 7.12 8.52
N ALA A 113 4.35 6.74 7.24
CA ALA A 113 4.24 5.35 6.84
C ALA A 113 5.28 4.49 7.53
N ARG A 114 6.49 5.01 7.66
CA ARG A 114 7.56 4.26 8.30
C ARG A 114 7.25 3.93 9.75
N ARG A 115 6.56 4.83 10.44
CA ARG A 115 6.12 4.58 11.81
C ARG A 115 5.09 3.48 11.89
N ASP A 116 4.31 3.31 10.82
CA ASP A 116 3.28 2.27 10.74
C ASP A 116 3.82 0.97 10.14
N GLY A 117 5.12 0.89 9.88
CA GLY A 117 5.75 -0.31 9.34
C GLY A 117 5.67 -0.42 7.83
N LEU A 118 5.41 0.69 7.14
CA LEU A 118 5.21 0.70 5.70
C LEU A 118 6.31 1.51 5.04
N VAL A 119 6.79 1.02 3.88
CA VAL A 119 7.74 1.75 3.05
C VAL A 119 6.96 2.40 1.90
N VAL A 120 7.16 3.69 1.69
CA VAL A 120 6.56 4.40 0.56
C VAL A 120 7.62 4.58 -0.52
N ASP A 121 7.34 4.06 -1.71
CA ASP A 121 8.15 4.28 -2.90
C ASP A 121 7.41 5.25 -3.80
N VAL A 122 8.10 6.29 -4.26
CA VAL A 122 7.50 7.32 -5.10
C VAL A 122 8.15 7.27 -6.47
N ASP A 123 7.33 7.11 -7.51
CA ASP A 123 7.75 7.17 -8.90
C ASP A 123 7.23 8.46 -9.51
N GLY A 124 7.99 8.99 -10.46
CA GLY A 124 7.60 10.20 -11.17
C GLY A 124 8.05 11.49 -10.51
N LEU A 125 8.62 11.42 -9.32
CA LEU A 125 9.11 12.59 -8.61
C LEU A 125 10.20 12.17 -7.63
N SER A 126 11.34 12.85 -7.70
CA SER A 126 12.43 12.58 -6.76
C SER A 126 12.18 13.32 -5.45
N LEU A 127 12.34 12.63 -4.32
CA LEU A 127 12.19 13.24 -3.01
C LEU A 127 13.51 13.76 -2.46
N ASN A 128 14.61 13.50 -3.16
CA ASN A 128 15.96 13.94 -2.73
C ASN A 128 16.40 15.18 -3.46
#